data_61f9f08ca2800d98196464844d5bb23a
#
_entry.id   61f9f08ca2800d98196464844d5bb23a
#
_cell.length_a   1.000
_cell.length_b   1.000
_cell.length_c   1.000
_cell.angle_alpha   90.00
_cell.angle_beta   90.00
_cell.angle_gamma   90.00
#
_symmetry.space_group_name_H-M   'P 1'
#
loop_
_entity.id
_entity.type
_entity.pdbx_description
1 polymer ?
#
loop_
_entity_poly.entity_id
_entity_poly.type
_entity_poly.pdbx_seq_one_letter_code
_entity_poly.pdbx_strand_id
1 'polypeptide(L)'
;MNEENLGYLQNNLKYLGFGEQLNAALKESIGKALPEFKLETSMSMPNPVNKDKPELADKMSYALNFSKSKETNMYFFNNFEATLQRASGAEPLSQVFYINKGKGVTAKESFNLLSDRSVNKDVVLKSGEKANMWLKLDFGEKVDGKFAMKNFGEKYGFDLSATIDRFMIADLEKPGFKDQLMKSLQRGNVHEVSFSKDGREIKGFVAANPQYKT
;
A
#
# COMPACT_ATOMS: atom_id res chain seq x y z
N MET A 1 -28.09 14.78 5.68
CA MET A 1 -26.85 13.99 5.54
C MET A 1 -27.01 12.71 6.33
N ASN A 2 -26.53 11.58 5.84
CA ASN A 2 -26.54 10.31 6.58
C ASN A 2 -25.28 10.26 7.45
N GLU A 3 -25.43 10.46 8.78
CA GLU A 3 -24.29 10.54 9.72
C GLU A 3 -23.59 9.18 9.89
N GLU A 4 -24.32 8.06 9.83
CA GLU A 4 -23.73 6.72 9.91
C GLU A 4 -22.81 6.45 8.70
N ASN A 5 -23.28 6.79 7.50
CA ASN A 5 -22.48 6.67 6.28
C ASN A 5 -21.25 7.60 6.31
N LEU A 6 -21.41 8.83 6.82
CA LEU A 6 -20.27 9.74 7.00
C LEU A 6 -19.22 9.13 7.93
N GLY A 7 -19.64 8.63 9.09
CA GLY A 7 -18.74 7.96 10.05
C GLY A 7 -18.02 6.74 9.45
N TYR A 8 -18.75 5.94 8.67
CA TYR A 8 -18.15 4.80 7.93
C TYR A 8 -17.07 5.25 6.94
N LEU A 9 -17.32 6.32 6.17
CA LEU A 9 -16.34 6.85 5.20
C LEU A 9 -15.11 7.46 5.89
N GLN A 10 -15.29 8.18 7.02
CA GLN A 10 -14.21 8.71 7.83
C GLN A 10 -13.31 7.58 8.37
N ASN A 11 -13.92 6.48 8.87
CA ASN A 11 -13.18 5.31 9.30
C ASN A 11 -12.42 4.65 8.13
N ASN A 12 -13.01 4.57 6.94
CA ASN A 12 -12.31 4.07 5.76
C ASN A 12 -11.08 4.92 5.43
N LEU A 13 -11.19 6.25 5.45
CA LEU A 13 -10.04 7.14 5.24
C LEU A 13 -8.94 6.89 6.25
N LYS A 14 -9.30 6.79 7.53
CA LYS A 14 -8.35 6.52 8.61
C LYS A 14 -7.62 5.18 8.44
N TYR A 15 -8.35 4.08 8.26
CA TYR A 15 -7.78 2.74 8.17
C TYR A 15 -7.03 2.47 6.85
N LEU A 16 -7.40 3.16 5.78
CA LEU A 16 -6.65 3.12 4.52
C LEU A 16 -5.40 4.03 4.54
N GLY A 17 -5.16 4.74 5.64
CA GLY A 17 -3.94 5.50 5.86
C GLY A 17 -3.96 6.92 5.31
N PHE A 18 -5.14 7.46 4.95
CA PHE A 18 -5.29 8.86 4.56
C PHE A 18 -5.43 9.80 5.76
N GLY A 19 -5.62 9.24 6.98
CA GLY A 19 -5.75 10.02 8.21
C GLY A 19 -7.12 10.69 8.35
N GLU A 20 -7.17 11.71 9.21
CA GLU A 20 -8.40 12.41 9.56
C GLU A 20 -8.46 13.83 8.94
N GLN A 21 -7.38 14.30 8.30
CA GLN A 21 -7.28 15.65 7.73
C GLN A 21 -8.29 15.92 6.60
N LEU A 22 -8.83 14.87 5.97
CA LEU A 22 -9.85 14.98 4.91
C LEU A 22 -11.29 14.99 5.45
N ASN A 23 -11.50 14.77 6.76
CA ASN A 23 -12.85 14.62 7.34
C ASN A 23 -13.73 15.84 7.16
N ALA A 24 -13.17 17.06 7.28
CA ALA A 24 -13.92 18.30 7.08
C ALA A 24 -14.36 18.47 5.63
N ALA A 25 -13.45 18.27 4.67
CA ALA A 25 -13.73 18.35 3.24
C ALA A 25 -14.73 17.26 2.79
N LEU A 26 -14.63 16.04 3.34
CA LEU A 26 -15.59 14.97 3.11
C LEU A 26 -16.99 15.36 3.56
N LYS A 27 -17.13 15.86 4.79
CA LYS A 27 -18.41 16.31 5.36
C LYS A 27 -19.04 17.45 4.54
N GLU A 28 -18.24 18.43 4.13
CA GLU A 28 -18.66 19.54 3.29
C GLU A 28 -19.18 19.06 1.91
N SER A 29 -18.43 18.19 1.24
CA SER A 29 -18.78 17.67 -0.09
C SER A 29 -20.08 16.86 -0.05
N ILE A 30 -20.27 16.01 0.97
CA ILE A 30 -21.52 15.28 1.20
C ILE A 30 -22.68 16.26 1.51
N GLY A 31 -22.41 17.29 2.30
CA GLY A 31 -23.41 18.33 2.64
C GLY A 31 -23.91 19.10 1.43
N LYS A 32 -23.07 19.32 0.42
CA LYS A 32 -23.45 19.93 -0.88
C LYS A 32 -24.24 18.99 -1.79
N ALA A 33 -24.44 17.74 -1.38
CA ALA A 33 -25.17 16.72 -2.10
C ALA A 33 -24.66 16.47 -3.55
N LEU A 34 -23.36 16.65 -3.79
CA LEU A 34 -22.76 16.44 -5.10
C LEU A 34 -22.92 14.98 -5.53
N PRO A 35 -23.26 14.68 -6.80
CA PRO A 35 -23.40 13.31 -7.28
C PRO A 35 -22.07 12.55 -7.26
N GLU A 36 -20.98 13.27 -7.54
CA GLU A 36 -19.60 12.77 -7.50
C GLU A 36 -18.69 13.90 -7.02
N PHE A 37 -17.63 13.54 -6.29
CA PHE A 37 -16.59 14.49 -5.90
C PHE A 37 -15.26 13.78 -5.70
N LYS A 38 -14.19 14.57 -5.72
CA LYS A 38 -12.83 14.14 -5.49
C LYS A 38 -12.24 14.89 -4.31
N LEU A 39 -11.53 14.18 -3.44
CA LEU A 39 -10.68 14.78 -2.41
C LEU A 39 -9.22 14.52 -2.76
N GLU A 40 -8.37 15.51 -2.55
CA GLU A 40 -6.95 15.42 -2.86
C GLU A 40 -6.11 15.57 -1.60
N THR A 41 -5.00 14.81 -1.54
CA THR A 41 -4.01 14.92 -0.46
C THR A 41 -2.64 14.50 -0.98
N SER A 42 -1.61 14.83 -0.21
CA SER A 42 -0.24 14.38 -0.51
C SER A 42 0.50 14.01 0.76
N MET A 43 1.47 13.10 0.61
CA MET A 43 2.29 12.59 1.70
C MET A 43 3.75 12.54 1.26
N SER A 44 4.67 12.91 2.15
CA SER A 44 6.09 12.65 1.99
C SER A 44 6.40 11.22 2.41
N MET A 45 7.17 10.50 1.60
CA MET A 45 7.59 9.12 1.85
C MET A 45 9.09 9.08 2.07
N PRO A 46 9.56 9.03 3.33
CA PRO A 46 10.98 9.04 3.64
C PRO A 46 11.70 7.87 2.97
N ASN A 47 12.89 8.13 2.46
CA ASN A 47 13.75 7.08 1.94
C ASN A 47 14.29 6.23 3.09
N PRO A 48 14.05 4.89 3.13
CA PRO A 48 14.48 4.05 4.23
C PRO A 48 16.00 4.04 4.43
N VAL A 49 16.77 4.20 3.33
CA VAL A 49 18.24 4.19 3.34
C VAL A 49 18.82 5.54 3.79
N ASN A 50 18.08 6.63 3.59
CA ASN A 50 18.52 7.99 3.88
C ASN A 50 17.48 8.70 4.75
N LYS A 51 17.16 8.12 5.91
CA LYS A 51 16.11 8.62 6.81
C LYS A 51 16.33 10.07 7.27
N ASP A 52 17.61 10.47 7.41
CA ASP A 52 18.01 11.80 7.90
C ASP A 52 18.09 12.85 6.79
N LYS A 53 17.71 12.50 5.57
CA LYS A 53 17.74 13.39 4.39
C LYS A 53 16.32 13.59 3.84
N PRO A 54 15.52 14.51 4.41
CA PRO A 54 14.14 14.75 4.00
C PRO A 54 14.03 15.22 2.53
N GLU A 55 15.07 15.84 1.98
CA GLU A 55 15.16 16.24 0.56
C GLU A 55 15.18 15.04 -0.40
N LEU A 56 15.54 13.85 0.08
CA LEU A 56 15.51 12.59 -0.67
C LEU A 56 14.20 11.81 -0.49
N ALA A 57 13.20 12.40 0.16
CA ALA A 57 11.90 11.77 0.30
C ALA A 57 11.12 11.84 -1.01
N ASP A 58 10.53 10.71 -1.41
CA ASP A 58 9.58 10.66 -2.51
C ASP A 58 8.26 11.33 -2.09
N LYS A 59 7.52 11.88 -3.05
CA LYS A 59 6.19 12.48 -2.81
C LYS A 59 5.12 11.59 -3.40
N MET A 60 4.10 11.28 -2.59
CA MET A 60 2.86 10.66 -3.05
C MET A 60 1.75 11.69 -3.10
N SER A 61 1.04 11.76 -4.22
CA SER A 61 -0.20 12.49 -4.37
C SER A 61 -1.35 11.52 -4.55
N TYR A 62 -2.49 11.82 -3.96
CA TYR A 62 -3.67 10.96 -3.98
C TYR A 62 -4.91 11.76 -4.37
N ALA A 63 -5.69 11.21 -5.30
CA ALA A 63 -6.98 11.72 -5.69
C ALA A 63 -8.05 10.66 -5.37
N LEU A 64 -8.86 10.91 -4.35
CA LEU A 64 -9.83 9.99 -3.77
C LEU A 64 -11.21 10.25 -4.38
N ASN A 65 -11.80 9.27 -5.06
CA ASN A 65 -13.04 9.43 -5.82
C ASN A 65 -14.24 8.86 -5.06
N PHE A 66 -15.25 9.70 -4.88
CA PHE A 66 -16.51 9.39 -4.20
C PHE A 66 -17.69 9.57 -5.14
N SER A 67 -18.72 8.72 -4.99
CA SER A 67 -19.98 8.87 -5.69
C SER A 67 -21.17 8.65 -4.76
N LYS A 68 -22.28 9.35 -5.05
CA LYS A 68 -23.54 9.19 -4.36
C LYS A 68 -24.30 7.99 -4.94
N SER A 69 -24.97 7.22 -4.09
CA SER A 69 -25.92 6.20 -4.52
C SER A 69 -27.05 6.81 -5.36
N LYS A 70 -27.47 6.12 -6.39
CA LYS A 70 -28.63 6.52 -7.21
C LYS A 70 -29.96 6.26 -6.48
N GLU A 71 -29.97 5.33 -5.52
CA GLU A 71 -31.18 4.83 -4.84
C GLU A 71 -31.31 5.37 -3.41
N THR A 72 -30.20 5.76 -2.82
CA THR A 72 -30.16 6.18 -1.40
C THR A 72 -29.38 7.47 -1.22
N ASN A 73 -29.40 8.03 0.01
CA ASN A 73 -28.56 9.18 0.38
C ASN A 73 -27.16 8.77 0.88
N MET A 74 -26.69 7.59 0.51
CA MET A 74 -25.36 7.08 0.87
C MET A 74 -24.33 7.47 -0.17
N TYR A 75 -23.09 7.63 0.29
CA TYR A 75 -21.90 7.84 -0.54
C TYR A 75 -20.99 6.64 -0.45
N PHE A 76 -20.23 6.40 -1.52
CA PHE A 76 -19.23 5.34 -1.62
C PHE A 76 -17.87 5.93 -1.92
N PHE A 77 -16.85 5.48 -1.22
CA PHE A 77 -15.46 5.67 -1.59
C PHE A 77 -15.09 4.55 -2.57
N ASN A 78 -14.98 4.88 -3.86
CA ASN A 78 -14.86 3.88 -4.94
C ASN A 78 -13.43 3.42 -5.16
N ASN A 79 -12.53 4.40 -5.34
CA ASN A 79 -11.13 4.18 -5.66
C ASN A 79 -10.33 5.44 -5.35
N PHE A 80 -9.03 5.31 -5.38
CA PHE A 80 -8.13 6.45 -5.42
C PHE A 80 -7.07 6.26 -6.50
N GLU A 81 -6.66 7.35 -7.13
CA GLU A 81 -5.48 7.42 -7.96
C GLU A 81 -4.30 7.84 -7.08
N ALA A 82 -3.23 7.04 -7.11
CA ALA A 82 -1.98 7.32 -6.44
C ALA A 82 -0.90 7.67 -7.45
N THR A 83 -0.22 8.79 -7.27
CA THR A 83 0.88 9.24 -8.13
C THR A 83 2.15 9.37 -7.29
N LEU A 84 3.17 8.62 -7.68
CA LEU A 84 4.51 8.66 -7.09
C LEU A 84 5.39 9.62 -7.90
N GLN A 85 5.88 10.68 -7.25
CA GLN A 85 6.95 11.54 -7.73
C GLN A 85 8.22 11.23 -6.97
N ARG A 86 9.20 10.70 -7.66
CA ARG A 86 10.53 10.38 -7.10
C ARG A 86 11.34 11.65 -6.83
N ALA A 87 12.05 11.67 -5.71
CA ALA A 87 13.02 12.74 -5.40
C ALA A 87 14.14 12.84 -6.45
N SER A 88 14.43 11.78 -7.19
CA SER A 88 15.38 11.76 -8.31
C SER A 88 14.93 12.55 -9.54
N GLY A 89 13.69 13.04 -9.58
CA GLY A 89 13.12 13.72 -10.75
C GLY A 89 12.69 12.80 -11.90
N ALA A 90 12.64 11.47 -11.67
CA ALA A 90 12.11 10.55 -12.67
C ALA A 90 10.64 10.86 -12.98
N GLU A 91 10.18 10.43 -14.17
CA GLU A 91 8.78 10.57 -14.59
C GLU A 91 7.83 10.02 -13.55
N PRO A 92 6.72 10.74 -13.24
CA PRO A 92 5.73 10.30 -12.29
C PRO A 92 5.09 8.97 -12.70
N LEU A 93 4.84 8.12 -11.72
CA LEU A 93 4.13 6.85 -11.91
C LEU A 93 2.76 6.95 -11.25
N SER A 94 1.68 6.69 -12.00
CA SER A 94 0.31 6.75 -11.51
C SER A 94 -0.39 5.41 -11.65
N GLN A 95 -1.24 5.07 -10.65
CA GLN A 95 -2.05 3.86 -10.64
C GLN A 95 -3.35 4.10 -9.88
N VAL A 96 -4.45 3.51 -10.37
CA VAL A 96 -5.74 3.52 -9.69
C VAL A 96 -5.88 2.26 -8.85
N PHE A 97 -6.29 2.44 -7.59
CA PHE A 97 -6.56 1.35 -6.64
C PHE A 97 -8.01 1.40 -6.16
N TYR A 98 -8.72 0.28 -6.25
CA TYR A 98 -10.11 0.16 -5.82
C TYR A 98 -10.21 -0.16 -4.33
N ILE A 99 -11.23 0.41 -3.67
CA ILE A 99 -11.41 0.30 -2.22
C ILE A 99 -11.92 -1.07 -1.77
N ASN A 100 -12.67 -1.77 -2.64
CA ASN A 100 -13.16 -3.13 -2.37
C ASN A 100 -13.84 -3.27 -1.00
N LYS A 101 -14.75 -2.37 -0.67
CA LYS A 101 -15.45 -2.32 0.63
C LYS A 101 -14.49 -2.19 1.82
N GLY A 102 -13.46 -1.34 1.68
CA GLY A 102 -12.45 -1.09 2.73
C GLY A 102 -11.32 -2.12 2.82
N LYS A 103 -11.30 -3.14 1.95
CA LYS A 103 -10.25 -4.19 1.90
C LYS A 103 -9.20 -3.95 0.81
N GLY A 104 -9.24 -2.80 0.16
CA GLY A 104 -8.28 -2.42 -0.88
C GLY A 104 -6.87 -2.17 -0.34
N VAL A 105 -6.03 -1.73 -1.25
CA VAL A 105 -4.65 -1.30 -0.94
C VAL A 105 -4.70 0.00 -0.14
N THR A 106 -3.87 0.11 0.89
CA THR A 106 -3.73 1.34 1.69
C THR A 106 -2.84 2.37 0.97
N ALA A 107 -2.84 3.62 1.43
CA ALA A 107 -1.98 4.67 0.91
C ALA A 107 -0.48 4.27 0.95
N LYS A 108 -0.02 3.65 2.05
CA LYS A 108 1.37 3.17 2.17
C LYS A 108 1.66 1.98 1.27
N GLU A 109 0.74 1.05 1.15
CA GLU A 109 0.90 -0.11 0.25
C GLU A 109 0.91 0.31 -1.22
N SER A 110 0.12 1.32 -1.62
CA SER A 110 0.17 1.87 -2.98
C SER A 110 1.53 2.50 -3.31
N PHE A 111 2.15 3.20 -2.35
CA PHE A 111 3.53 3.67 -2.48
C PHE A 111 4.51 2.49 -2.67
N ASN A 112 4.34 1.43 -1.89
CA ASN A 112 5.20 0.25 -1.98
C ASN A 112 5.07 -0.42 -3.36
N LEU A 113 3.84 -0.56 -3.87
CA LEU A 113 3.58 -1.11 -5.20
C LEU A 113 4.17 -0.24 -6.32
N LEU A 114 3.97 1.10 -6.26
CA LEU A 114 4.55 2.04 -7.22
C LEU A 114 6.08 2.14 -7.11
N SER A 115 6.64 1.68 -6.00
CA SER A 115 8.08 1.55 -5.78
C SER A 115 8.66 0.19 -6.20
N ASP A 116 7.95 -0.57 -7.05
CA ASP A 116 8.33 -1.90 -7.55
C ASP A 116 8.45 -2.96 -6.45
N ARG A 117 7.75 -2.78 -5.33
CA ARG A 117 7.71 -3.74 -4.22
C ARG A 117 6.41 -4.55 -4.25
N SER A 118 6.42 -5.67 -3.57
CA SER A 118 5.26 -6.56 -3.47
C SER A 118 4.55 -6.38 -2.14
N VAL A 119 3.21 -6.54 -2.14
CA VAL A 119 2.35 -6.40 -0.95
C VAL A 119 1.52 -7.67 -0.81
N ASN A 120 1.48 -8.26 0.38
CA ASN A 120 0.63 -9.41 0.68
C ASN A 120 -0.76 -8.95 1.14
N LYS A 121 -1.81 -9.43 0.51
CA LYS A 121 -3.21 -9.06 0.79
C LYS A 121 -4.15 -10.25 0.73
N ASP A 122 -5.18 -10.20 1.57
CA ASP A 122 -6.37 -11.02 1.39
C ASP A 122 -7.24 -10.39 0.31
N VAL A 123 -7.49 -11.14 -0.74
CA VAL A 123 -8.29 -10.73 -1.89
C VAL A 123 -9.54 -11.61 -2.02
N VAL A 124 -10.57 -11.09 -2.67
CA VAL A 124 -11.73 -11.87 -3.08
C VAL A 124 -11.61 -12.15 -4.56
N LEU A 125 -11.53 -13.43 -4.92
CA LEU A 125 -11.45 -13.86 -6.30
C LEU A 125 -12.79 -13.63 -7.04
N LYS A 126 -12.76 -13.71 -8.37
CA LYS A 126 -13.98 -13.63 -9.19
C LYS A 126 -15.03 -14.70 -8.82
N SER A 127 -14.59 -15.84 -8.29
CA SER A 127 -15.44 -16.91 -7.75
C SER A 127 -16.16 -16.55 -6.44
N GLY A 128 -15.79 -15.44 -5.79
CA GLY A 128 -16.25 -15.08 -4.45
C GLY A 128 -15.40 -15.67 -3.30
N GLU A 129 -14.46 -16.56 -3.63
CA GLU A 129 -13.55 -17.18 -2.67
C GLU A 129 -12.51 -16.19 -2.15
N LYS A 130 -12.14 -16.30 -0.87
CA LYS A 130 -11.05 -15.51 -0.29
C LYS A 130 -9.73 -16.23 -0.49
N ALA A 131 -8.71 -15.50 -0.92
CA ALA A 131 -7.36 -16.01 -1.07
C ALA A 131 -6.36 -14.98 -0.55
N ASN A 132 -5.27 -15.46 0.05
CA ASN A 132 -4.12 -14.61 0.38
C ASN A 132 -3.16 -14.61 -0.81
N MET A 133 -2.75 -13.43 -1.26
CA MET A 133 -1.89 -13.26 -2.43
C MET A 133 -0.87 -12.16 -2.22
N TRP A 134 0.28 -12.33 -2.83
CA TRP A 134 1.21 -11.26 -3.06
C TRP A 134 0.85 -10.53 -4.35
N LEU A 135 0.75 -9.22 -4.29
CA LEU A 135 0.44 -8.31 -5.37
C LEU A 135 1.71 -7.56 -5.77
N LYS A 136 1.95 -7.40 -7.07
CA LYS A 136 3.05 -6.60 -7.63
C LYS A 136 2.58 -5.93 -8.92
N LEU A 137 2.97 -4.67 -9.14
CA LEU A 137 2.72 -4.01 -10.43
C LEU A 137 3.70 -4.53 -11.49
N ASP A 138 3.20 -4.74 -12.70
CA ASP A 138 4.01 -5.02 -13.88
C ASP A 138 4.24 -3.73 -14.66
N PHE A 139 5.40 -3.12 -14.48
CA PHE A 139 5.75 -1.89 -15.19
C PHE A 139 6.02 -2.08 -16.69
N GLY A 140 6.17 -3.31 -17.15
CA GLY A 140 6.32 -3.66 -18.56
C GLY A 140 5.00 -3.78 -19.31
N GLU A 141 3.87 -3.89 -18.59
CA GLU A 141 2.56 -4.11 -19.18
C GLU A 141 1.55 -3.10 -18.67
N LYS A 142 0.82 -2.46 -19.60
CA LYS A 142 -0.30 -1.57 -19.29
C LYS A 142 -1.58 -2.08 -19.94
N VAL A 143 -2.67 -2.11 -19.16
CA VAL A 143 -4.02 -2.39 -19.61
C VAL A 143 -4.87 -1.16 -19.31
N ASP A 144 -5.50 -0.58 -20.33
CA ASP A 144 -6.28 0.66 -20.22
C ASP A 144 -5.52 1.82 -19.54
N GLY A 145 -4.23 1.96 -19.87
CA GLY A 145 -3.36 3.01 -19.32
C GLY A 145 -2.87 2.78 -17.89
N LYS A 146 -3.28 1.69 -17.24
CA LYS A 146 -2.87 1.28 -15.88
C LYS A 146 -1.89 0.12 -15.93
N PHE A 147 -0.97 0.07 -14.99
CA PHE A 147 -0.08 -1.08 -14.87
C PHE A 147 -0.86 -2.36 -14.54
N ALA A 148 -0.52 -3.46 -15.21
CA ALA A 148 -1.07 -4.76 -14.89
C ALA A 148 -0.68 -5.18 -13.47
N MET A 149 -1.53 -5.99 -12.82
CA MET A 149 -1.28 -6.51 -11.47
C MET A 149 -0.91 -7.99 -11.57
N LYS A 150 0.34 -8.32 -11.23
CA LYS A 150 0.78 -9.71 -11.01
C LYS A 150 0.35 -10.19 -9.64
N ASN A 151 -0.18 -11.41 -9.58
CA ASN A 151 -0.68 -12.04 -8.37
C ASN A 151 0.06 -13.36 -8.14
N PHE A 152 0.63 -13.53 -6.95
CA PHE A 152 1.34 -14.75 -6.55
C PHE A 152 0.61 -15.35 -5.35
N GLY A 153 -0.23 -16.36 -5.61
CA GLY A 153 -0.96 -17.10 -4.59
C GLY A 153 -0.14 -18.23 -3.97
N GLU A 154 -0.75 -18.98 -3.07
CA GLU A 154 -0.12 -20.09 -2.34
C GLU A 154 0.55 -21.12 -3.29
N LYS A 155 -0.14 -21.48 -4.38
CA LYS A 155 0.39 -22.44 -5.38
C LYS A 155 1.67 -21.97 -6.08
N TYR A 156 1.99 -20.69 -6.04
CA TYR A 156 3.24 -20.16 -6.56
C TYR A 156 4.45 -20.63 -5.73
N GLY A 157 4.22 -20.93 -4.44
CA GLY A 157 5.21 -21.54 -3.55
C GLY A 157 6.25 -20.53 -3.03
N PHE A 158 5.87 -19.26 -2.78
CA PHE A 158 6.69 -18.32 -2.04
C PHE A 158 6.33 -18.37 -0.55
N ASP A 159 7.27 -18.82 0.26
CA ASP A 159 7.17 -18.82 1.72
C ASP A 159 8.12 -17.77 2.29
N LEU A 160 7.55 -16.68 2.80
CA LEU A 160 8.33 -15.57 3.38
C LEU A 160 9.10 -16.01 4.62
N SER A 161 8.49 -16.83 5.50
CA SER A 161 9.16 -17.29 6.73
C SER A 161 10.37 -18.15 6.41
N ALA A 162 10.19 -19.17 5.56
CA ALA A 162 11.28 -20.02 5.12
C ALA A 162 12.34 -19.24 4.31
N THR A 163 11.95 -18.17 3.62
CA THR A 163 12.88 -17.31 2.90
C THR A 163 13.75 -16.52 3.87
N ILE A 164 13.16 -15.89 4.91
CA ILE A 164 13.88 -15.14 5.94
C ILE A 164 14.92 -16.04 6.65
N ASP A 165 14.53 -17.28 6.97
CA ASP A 165 15.39 -18.23 7.68
C ASP A 165 16.64 -18.65 6.90
N ARG A 166 16.69 -18.40 5.59
CA ARG A 166 17.90 -18.66 4.77
C ARG A 166 18.98 -17.59 4.90
N PHE A 167 18.66 -16.44 5.48
CA PHE A 167 19.59 -15.34 5.64
C PHE A 167 20.13 -15.29 7.08
N MET A 168 21.41 -14.99 7.22
CA MET A 168 22.06 -14.82 8.55
C MET A 168 21.74 -13.42 9.11
N ILE A 169 20.48 -13.21 9.48
CA ILE A 169 20.01 -11.98 10.11
C ILE A 169 20.18 -12.10 11.62
N ALA A 170 21.14 -11.38 12.21
CA ALA A 170 21.43 -11.42 13.63
C ALA A 170 20.23 -10.95 14.50
N ASP A 171 19.44 -10.01 13.98
CA ASP A 171 18.26 -9.51 14.70
C ASP A 171 17.19 -10.57 14.95
N LEU A 172 17.18 -11.70 14.22
CA LEU A 172 16.20 -12.80 14.43
C LEU A 172 16.35 -13.48 15.80
N GLU A 173 17.48 -13.33 16.46
CA GLU A 173 17.70 -13.81 17.85
C GLU A 173 16.89 -13.00 18.88
N LYS A 174 16.45 -11.78 18.51
CA LYS A 174 15.66 -10.92 19.39
C LYS A 174 14.21 -11.41 19.48
N PRO A 175 13.64 -11.57 20.70
CA PRO A 175 12.25 -12.02 20.85
C PRO A 175 11.25 -11.16 20.06
N GLY A 176 10.40 -11.79 19.26
CA GLY A 176 9.32 -11.14 18.49
C GLY A 176 9.79 -10.35 17.26
N PHE A 177 11.12 -10.25 17.00
CA PHE A 177 11.63 -9.50 15.84
C PHE A 177 11.21 -10.15 14.51
N LYS A 178 11.24 -11.49 14.41
CA LYS A 178 10.80 -12.20 13.20
C LYS A 178 9.36 -11.85 12.81
N ASP A 179 8.44 -11.83 13.78
CA ASP A 179 7.03 -11.49 13.54
C ASP A 179 6.86 -10.04 13.07
N GLN A 180 7.61 -9.11 13.67
CA GLN A 180 7.62 -7.71 13.26
C GLN A 180 8.17 -7.55 11.85
N LEU A 181 9.29 -8.21 11.54
CA LEU A 181 9.90 -8.23 10.21
C LEU A 181 8.93 -8.79 9.17
N MET A 182 8.32 -9.95 9.43
CA MET A 182 7.33 -10.55 8.54
C MET A 182 6.16 -9.61 8.25
N LYS A 183 5.55 -9.02 9.29
CA LYS A 183 4.46 -8.05 9.13
C LYS A 183 4.89 -6.82 8.32
N SER A 184 6.11 -6.36 8.49
CA SER A 184 6.66 -5.23 7.73
C SER A 184 6.84 -5.59 6.26
N LEU A 185 7.46 -6.73 5.97
CA LEU A 185 7.70 -7.22 4.61
C LEU A 185 6.40 -7.56 3.86
N GLN A 186 5.41 -8.12 4.55
CA GLN A 186 4.07 -8.37 3.99
C GLN A 186 3.38 -7.09 3.53
N ARG A 187 3.62 -5.96 4.19
CA ARG A 187 3.12 -4.64 3.76
C ARG A 187 3.94 -4.03 2.61
N GLY A 188 4.98 -4.73 2.13
CA GLY A 188 5.86 -4.27 1.07
C GLY A 188 6.92 -3.26 1.54
N ASN A 189 7.15 -3.14 2.85
CA ASN A 189 8.17 -2.22 3.34
C ASN A 189 9.59 -2.75 3.08
N VAL A 190 10.51 -1.82 2.89
CA VAL A 190 11.94 -2.08 3.06
C VAL A 190 12.24 -2.00 4.55
N HIS A 191 12.91 -3.01 5.10
CA HIS A 191 13.23 -3.10 6.53
C HIS A 191 14.75 -3.17 6.73
N GLU A 192 15.28 -2.35 7.63
CA GLU A 192 16.69 -2.38 8.01
C GLU A 192 16.94 -3.55 8.97
N VAL A 193 17.97 -4.33 8.71
CA VAL A 193 18.37 -5.48 9.53
C VAL A 193 19.89 -5.53 9.69
N SER A 194 20.37 -6.21 10.73
CA SER A 194 21.78 -6.55 10.92
C SER A 194 22.04 -7.96 10.42
N PHE A 195 22.93 -8.11 9.46
CA PHE A 195 23.42 -9.40 8.98
C PHE A 195 24.68 -9.81 9.74
N SER A 196 24.79 -11.08 10.13
CA SER A 196 26.04 -11.66 10.66
C SER A 196 26.88 -12.17 9.49
N LYS A 197 28.10 -11.64 9.35
CA LYS A 197 29.08 -12.09 8.35
C LYS A 197 30.48 -12.06 8.96
N ASP A 198 31.16 -13.20 8.95
CA ASP A 198 32.55 -13.35 9.43
C ASP A 198 32.75 -12.80 10.85
N GLY A 199 31.79 -13.03 11.75
CA GLY A 199 31.81 -12.55 13.14
C GLY A 199 31.57 -11.04 13.31
N ARG A 200 31.13 -10.35 12.25
CA ARG A 200 30.80 -8.91 12.27
C ARG A 200 29.33 -8.71 11.91
N GLU A 201 28.73 -7.69 12.52
CA GLU A 201 27.41 -7.23 12.12
C GLU A 201 27.50 -6.15 11.04
N ILE A 202 26.77 -6.35 9.96
CA ILE A 202 26.67 -5.41 8.83
C ILE A 202 25.21 -5.03 8.66
N LYS A 203 24.90 -3.73 8.72
CA LYS A 203 23.57 -3.24 8.43
C LYS A 203 23.23 -3.36 6.95
N GLY A 204 22.01 -3.78 6.66
CA GLY A 204 21.48 -3.87 5.30
C GLY A 204 19.97 -3.74 5.27
N PHE A 205 19.39 -3.84 4.09
CA PHE A 205 17.97 -3.67 3.88
C PHE A 205 17.40 -4.90 3.19
N VAL A 206 16.22 -5.32 3.63
CA VAL A 206 15.47 -6.42 3.04
C VAL A 206 14.09 -5.97 2.58
N ALA A 207 13.60 -6.56 1.49
CA ALA A 207 12.24 -6.42 0.99
C ALA A 207 11.81 -7.78 0.42
N ALA A 208 10.53 -8.13 0.55
CA ALA A 208 10.02 -9.37 -0.01
C ALA A 208 9.88 -9.29 -1.54
N ASN A 209 10.39 -10.28 -2.26
CA ASN A 209 10.23 -10.40 -3.70
C ASN A 209 9.67 -11.78 -4.07
N PRO A 210 8.34 -11.97 -4.00
CA PRO A 210 7.71 -13.26 -4.30
C PRO A 210 7.95 -13.72 -5.72
N GLN A 211 8.10 -12.81 -6.69
CA GLN A 211 8.35 -13.17 -8.09
C GLN A 211 9.62 -14.03 -8.26
N TYR A 212 10.66 -13.73 -7.49
CA TYR A 212 11.93 -14.46 -7.51
C TYR A 212 12.13 -15.35 -6.27
N LYS A 213 11.11 -15.45 -5.41
CA LYS A 213 11.13 -16.22 -4.16
C LYS A 213 12.30 -15.85 -3.22
N THR A 214 12.53 -14.54 -3.14
CA THR A 214 13.57 -13.95 -2.29
C THR A 214 13.01 -12.83 -1.42
#